data_8eddba52f30a0fa558e8876d290c3cee
#
_entry.id   8eddba52f30a0fa558e8876d290c3cee
#
_cell.length_a   1.000
_cell.length_b   1.000
_cell.length_c   1.000
_cell.angle_alpha   90.00
_cell.angle_beta   90.00
_cell.angle_gamma   90.00
#
_symmetry.space_group_name_H-M   'P 1'
#
loop_
_entity.id
_entity.type
_entity.pdbx_description
1 polymer ?
#
loop_
_entity_poly.entity_id
_entity_poly.type
_entity_poly.pdbx_seq_one_letter_code
_entity_poly.pdbx_strand_id
1 'polypeptide(L)'
;RLITGNHPRHLEGWQPMSGHSPYYQDEHVTLYHGDCLTERREWLDADVLVTDPPYGIGWKRGEMKNAKNGVKNPGIQNDSDTSVRDAALEAWGAKPGLVFGSVRAEYPSEWKRMLVFGKPLNSGLIGTRNPWFNNWEPIFLMGNWPDQTPTRSAIVQTRNPSASGYSGYATKTGHPHTKPLDVMEEL
;
A
#
# COMPACT_ATOMS: atom_id res chain seq x y z
N ARG A 1 -4.21 18.00 -12.87
CA ARG A 1 -5.33 18.86 -12.42
C ARG A 1 -5.85 18.26 -11.12
N LEU A 2 -5.49 18.88 -9.99
CA LEU A 2 -5.95 18.46 -8.67
C LEU A 2 -7.47 18.61 -8.58
N ILE A 3 -8.17 17.51 -8.39
CA ILE A 3 -9.59 17.51 -8.07
C ILE A 3 -9.70 17.70 -6.56
N THR A 4 -9.99 18.91 -6.13
CA THR A 4 -10.49 19.20 -4.79
C THR A 4 -11.99 18.92 -4.80
N GLY A 5 -12.38 17.67 -4.59
CA GLY A 5 -13.77 17.27 -4.44
C GLY A 5 -14.15 17.23 -2.97
N ASN A 6 -15.15 18.00 -2.59
CA ASN A 6 -15.85 17.90 -1.31
C ASN A 6 -16.26 16.45 -1.05
N HIS A 7 -15.85 15.91 0.08
CA HIS A 7 -16.37 14.63 0.58
C HIS A 7 -17.89 14.75 0.75
N PRO A 8 -18.69 13.90 0.13
CA PRO A 8 -20.12 13.83 0.44
C PRO A 8 -20.26 13.31 1.87
N ARG A 9 -20.95 14.10 2.67
CA ARG A 9 -21.40 13.76 4.01
C ARG A 9 -22.37 12.59 3.93
N HIS A 10 -22.23 11.64 4.85
CA HIS A 10 -23.18 10.59 5.23
C HIS A 10 -24.01 9.99 4.09
N LEU A 11 -23.59 8.85 3.62
CA LEU A 11 -24.43 7.91 2.89
C LEU A 11 -25.32 7.16 3.90
N GLU A 12 -26.42 7.78 4.32
CA GLU A 12 -27.57 7.03 4.80
C GLU A 12 -28.12 6.24 3.61
N GLY A 13 -28.04 4.89 3.70
CA GLY A 13 -28.59 4.02 2.66
C GLY A 13 -27.58 3.16 1.93
N TRP A 14 -26.43 2.84 2.54
CA TRP A 14 -25.52 1.84 1.97
C TRP A 14 -26.20 0.47 1.96
N GLN A 15 -26.68 0.05 0.79
CA GLN A 15 -27.04 -1.34 0.50
C GLN A 15 -25.82 -2.00 -0.12
N PRO A 16 -25.40 -3.19 0.33
CA PRO A 16 -24.40 -3.95 -0.38
C PRO A 16 -24.95 -4.29 -1.75
N MET A 17 -24.41 -3.65 -2.79
CA MET A 17 -24.80 -3.91 -4.16
C MET A 17 -24.30 -5.33 -4.50
N SER A 18 -25.20 -6.28 -4.52
CA SER A 18 -25.01 -7.58 -5.14
C SER A 18 -24.93 -7.35 -6.66
N GLY A 19 -23.73 -7.25 -7.18
CA GLY A 19 -23.51 -7.07 -8.61
C GLY A 19 -22.10 -6.52 -8.90
N HIS A 20 -21.53 -6.97 -9.98
CA HIS A 20 -20.16 -6.70 -10.43
C HIS A 20 -19.84 -5.23 -10.82
N SER A 21 -20.61 -4.26 -10.33
CA SER A 21 -20.38 -2.84 -10.65
C SER A 21 -19.20 -2.28 -9.87
N PRO A 22 -18.33 -1.49 -10.52
CA PRO A 22 -17.25 -0.80 -9.83
C PRO A 22 -17.79 0.22 -8.82
N TYR A 23 -17.02 0.46 -7.75
CA TYR A 23 -17.30 1.51 -6.77
C TYR A 23 -17.16 2.91 -7.39
N TYR A 24 -16.19 3.06 -8.30
CA TYR A 24 -15.96 4.27 -9.08
C TYR A 24 -15.38 3.88 -10.44
N GLN A 25 -15.71 4.64 -11.48
CA GLN A 25 -15.11 4.48 -12.81
C GLN A 25 -15.11 5.82 -13.56
N ASP A 26 -13.98 6.06 -14.23
CA ASP A 26 -13.85 7.13 -15.25
C ASP A 26 -13.05 6.59 -16.46
N GLU A 27 -12.54 7.47 -17.32
CA GLU A 27 -11.78 7.09 -18.51
C GLU A 27 -10.40 6.46 -18.22
N HIS A 28 -9.88 6.64 -17.00
CA HIS A 28 -8.53 6.21 -16.60
C HIS A 28 -8.52 5.22 -15.46
N VAL A 29 -9.55 5.18 -14.63
CA VAL A 29 -9.56 4.40 -13.39
C VAL A 29 -10.88 3.65 -13.22
N THR A 30 -10.79 2.38 -12.91
CA THR A 30 -11.89 1.58 -12.38
C THR A 30 -11.53 1.12 -10.97
N LEU A 31 -12.31 1.53 -9.98
CA LEU A 31 -12.09 1.21 -8.57
C LEU A 31 -13.14 0.20 -8.10
N TYR A 32 -12.68 -0.90 -7.58
CA TYR A 32 -13.51 -1.90 -6.93
C TYR A 32 -13.31 -1.87 -5.41
N HIS A 33 -14.37 -2.11 -4.68
CA HIS A 33 -14.35 -2.32 -3.24
C HIS A 33 -14.86 -3.72 -2.93
N GLY A 34 -14.04 -4.53 -2.27
CA GLY A 34 -14.37 -5.92 -1.94
C GLY A 34 -13.11 -6.75 -1.71
N ASP A 35 -13.32 -8.01 -1.41
CA ASP A 35 -12.24 -8.98 -1.25
C ASP A 35 -11.68 -9.36 -2.64
N CYS A 36 -10.41 -9.03 -2.89
CA CYS A 36 -9.75 -9.28 -4.17
C CYS A 36 -9.54 -10.78 -4.48
N LEU A 37 -9.62 -11.65 -3.49
CA LEU A 37 -9.43 -13.09 -3.69
C LEU A 37 -10.73 -13.81 -4.02
N THR A 38 -11.85 -13.37 -3.47
CA THR A 38 -13.12 -14.08 -3.55
C THR A 38 -14.19 -13.35 -4.36
N GLU A 39 -14.25 -12.02 -4.22
CA GLU A 39 -15.34 -11.21 -4.78
C GLU A 39 -14.93 -10.39 -6.00
N ARG A 40 -13.67 -9.95 -6.02
CA ARG A 40 -13.16 -8.99 -7.00
C ARG A 40 -11.85 -9.49 -7.61
N ARG A 41 -11.99 -10.19 -8.73
CA ARG A 41 -10.85 -10.79 -9.42
C ARG A 41 -10.48 -10.13 -10.74
N GLU A 42 -11.11 -9.01 -11.07
CA GLU A 42 -10.90 -8.23 -12.30
C GLU A 42 -9.45 -7.74 -12.44
N TRP A 43 -8.77 -7.54 -11.31
CA TRP A 43 -7.36 -7.18 -11.30
C TRP A 43 -6.44 -8.22 -11.94
N LEU A 44 -6.89 -9.48 -12.03
CA LEU A 44 -6.12 -10.54 -12.69
C LEU A 44 -5.99 -10.36 -14.20
N ASP A 45 -6.79 -9.50 -14.83
CA ASP A 45 -6.70 -9.21 -16.26
C ASP A 45 -5.69 -8.10 -16.57
N ALA A 46 -5.15 -7.43 -15.55
CA ALA A 46 -4.14 -6.38 -15.74
C ALA A 46 -2.79 -6.94 -16.21
N ASP A 47 -1.97 -6.10 -16.84
CA ASP A 47 -0.64 -6.44 -17.35
C ASP A 47 0.41 -6.41 -16.23
N VAL A 48 0.26 -5.49 -15.27
CA VAL A 48 1.19 -5.28 -14.17
C VAL A 48 0.42 -5.11 -12.85
N LEU A 49 0.91 -5.76 -11.80
CA LEU A 49 0.42 -5.58 -10.44
C LEU A 49 1.32 -4.60 -9.68
N VAL A 50 0.74 -3.56 -9.07
CA VAL A 50 1.40 -2.73 -8.06
C VAL A 50 0.56 -2.80 -6.79
N THR A 51 1.09 -3.38 -5.72
CA THR A 51 0.31 -3.65 -4.52
C THR A 51 1.05 -3.33 -3.23
N ASP A 52 0.30 -2.86 -2.24
CA ASP A 52 0.73 -2.63 -0.85
C ASP A 52 -0.14 -3.52 0.07
N PRO A 53 0.13 -4.83 0.10
CA PRO A 53 -0.67 -5.78 0.86
C PRO A 53 -0.41 -5.66 2.38
N PRO A 54 -1.26 -6.23 3.24
CA PRO A 54 -0.92 -6.45 4.63
C PRO A 54 0.40 -7.23 4.76
N TYR A 55 1.29 -6.77 5.65
CA TYR A 55 2.65 -7.33 5.75
C TYR A 55 2.76 -8.54 6.66
N GLY A 56 1.72 -8.87 7.39
CA GLY A 56 1.74 -9.97 8.36
C GLY A 56 2.50 -9.65 9.65
N ILE A 57 2.61 -8.38 10.00
CA ILE A 57 3.33 -7.92 11.20
C ILE A 57 2.41 -7.58 12.38
N GLY A 58 1.10 -7.77 12.22
CA GLY A 58 0.09 -7.46 13.23
C GLY A 58 0.10 -5.99 13.63
N TRP A 59 0.27 -5.09 12.66
CA TRP A 59 0.42 -3.67 12.95
C TRP A 59 -0.80 -3.10 13.66
N LYS A 60 -0.55 -2.49 14.81
CA LYS A 60 -1.55 -1.75 15.58
C LYS A 60 -0.99 -0.38 15.91
N ARG A 61 -1.79 0.65 15.72
CA ARG A 61 -1.42 1.98 16.17
C ARG A 61 -1.33 1.95 17.69
N GLY A 62 -0.17 2.27 18.26
CA GLY A 62 0.00 2.38 19.68
C GLY A 62 -1.05 3.35 20.26
N GLU A 63 -1.65 3.01 21.39
CA GLU A 63 -2.54 3.90 22.13
C GLU A 63 -1.72 5.13 22.52
N MET A 64 -1.98 6.26 21.87
CA MET A 64 -1.50 7.53 22.39
C MET A 64 -2.27 7.80 23.69
N LYS A 65 -1.58 7.74 24.83
CA LYS A 65 -2.14 8.01 26.15
C LYS A 65 -2.86 9.37 26.27
N ASN A 66 -2.72 10.25 25.26
CA ASN A 66 -3.28 11.59 25.20
C ASN A 66 -4.19 11.83 23.99
N ALA A 67 -4.65 10.81 23.28
CA ALA A 67 -5.63 11.00 22.22
C ALA A 67 -6.97 11.42 22.85
N LYS A 68 -7.31 12.70 22.77
CA LYS A 68 -8.51 13.30 23.36
C LYS A 68 -9.83 12.64 22.94
N ASN A 69 -9.86 11.74 21.96
CA ASN A 69 -11.08 11.14 21.41
C ASN A 69 -11.04 9.61 21.32
N GLY A 70 -10.15 8.93 22.01
CA GLY A 70 -10.26 7.46 22.23
C GLY A 70 -10.53 6.59 20.98
N VAL A 71 -10.24 7.06 19.77
CA VAL A 71 -10.48 6.30 18.55
C VAL A 71 -9.50 5.14 18.53
N LYS A 72 -9.99 3.97 18.92
CA LYS A 72 -9.26 2.71 18.76
C LYS A 72 -9.08 2.49 17.25
N ASN A 73 -7.85 2.59 16.77
CA ASN A 73 -7.55 2.12 15.42
C ASN A 73 -7.52 0.60 15.47
N PRO A 74 -8.40 -0.11 14.77
CA PRO A 74 -8.50 -1.57 14.82
C PRO A 74 -7.25 -2.29 14.26
N GLY A 75 -6.29 -1.56 13.75
CA GLY A 75 -5.13 -2.11 13.04
C GLY A 75 -5.41 -2.27 11.55
N ILE A 76 -4.55 -3.04 10.89
CA ILE A 76 -4.73 -3.41 9.48
C ILE A 76 -5.44 -4.78 9.44
N GLN A 77 -6.47 -4.87 8.62
CA GLN A 77 -7.20 -6.13 8.42
C GLN A 77 -6.27 -7.14 7.72
N ASN A 78 -6.37 -8.42 8.11
CA ASN A 78 -5.56 -9.51 7.56
C ASN A 78 -4.04 -9.34 7.69
N ASP A 79 -3.57 -8.61 8.72
CA ASP A 79 -2.15 -8.34 8.96
C ASP A 79 -1.54 -9.24 10.06
N SER A 80 -2.21 -10.35 10.43
CA SER A 80 -1.71 -11.31 11.42
C SER A 80 -0.59 -12.21 10.88
N ASP A 81 -0.62 -12.45 9.58
CA ASP A 81 0.32 -13.30 8.83
C ASP A 81 0.37 -12.89 7.35
N THR A 82 1.14 -13.61 6.54
CA THR A 82 1.33 -13.29 5.12
C THR A 82 0.39 -14.05 4.18
N SER A 83 -0.53 -14.86 4.69
CA SER A 83 -1.34 -15.80 3.90
C SER A 83 -2.16 -15.11 2.81
N VAL A 84 -2.77 -13.96 3.10
CA VAL A 84 -3.58 -13.22 2.12
C VAL A 84 -2.70 -12.64 1.01
N ARG A 85 -1.53 -12.09 1.35
CA ARG A 85 -0.54 -11.62 0.38
C ARG A 85 -0.11 -12.76 -0.53
N ASP A 86 0.26 -13.88 0.06
CA ASP A 86 0.82 -15.02 -0.67
C ASP A 86 -0.21 -15.66 -1.59
N ALA A 87 -1.47 -15.78 -1.14
CA ALA A 87 -2.57 -16.23 -1.97
C ALA A 87 -2.86 -15.28 -3.15
N ALA A 88 -2.75 -13.98 -2.94
CA ALA A 88 -2.91 -13.00 -4.02
C ALA A 88 -1.77 -13.11 -5.05
N LEU A 89 -0.52 -13.28 -4.60
CA LEU A 89 0.63 -13.44 -5.48
C LEU A 89 0.59 -14.77 -6.25
N GLU A 90 0.15 -15.83 -5.62
CA GLU A 90 -0.10 -17.12 -6.29
C GLU A 90 -1.16 -16.97 -7.38
N ALA A 91 -2.27 -16.31 -7.10
CA ALA A 91 -3.32 -16.03 -8.09
C ALA A 91 -2.84 -15.15 -9.24
N TRP A 92 -1.96 -14.18 -8.96
CA TRP A 92 -1.35 -13.31 -9.98
C TRP A 92 -0.43 -14.07 -10.93
N GLY A 93 0.31 -15.03 -10.40
CA GLY A 93 1.19 -15.91 -11.17
C GLY A 93 2.48 -15.22 -11.65
N ALA A 94 2.91 -15.57 -12.85
CA ALA A 94 4.22 -15.17 -13.39
C ALA A 94 4.24 -13.81 -14.12
N LYS A 95 3.16 -13.05 -14.09
CA LYS A 95 3.09 -11.71 -14.69
C LYS A 95 3.91 -10.69 -13.88
N PRO A 96 4.35 -9.57 -14.48
CA PRO A 96 5.08 -8.53 -13.79
C PRO A 96 4.36 -8.00 -12.56
N GLY A 97 5.06 -7.83 -11.45
CA GLY A 97 4.48 -7.29 -10.23
C GLY A 97 5.49 -6.53 -9.37
N LEU A 98 5.01 -5.52 -8.67
CA LEU A 98 5.71 -4.72 -7.68
C LEU A 98 4.96 -4.82 -6.36
N VAL A 99 5.61 -5.36 -5.34
CA VAL A 99 4.98 -5.65 -4.05
C VAL A 99 5.71 -4.91 -2.94
N PHE A 100 5.05 -3.95 -2.31
CA PHE A 100 5.59 -3.31 -1.12
C PHE A 100 5.65 -4.31 0.03
N GLY A 101 6.64 -4.15 0.89
CA GLY A 101 6.85 -5.04 2.01
C GLY A 101 7.45 -4.38 3.22
N SER A 102 7.79 -5.18 4.21
CA SER A 102 8.42 -4.75 5.44
C SER A 102 9.67 -5.59 5.74
N VAL A 103 10.71 -4.95 6.26
CA VAL A 103 11.91 -5.65 6.77
C VAL A 103 11.61 -6.54 7.98
N ARG A 104 10.43 -6.42 8.58
CA ARG A 104 9.99 -7.22 9.73
C ARG A 104 9.19 -8.45 9.33
N ALA A 105 8.74 -8.49 8.07
CA ALA A 105 7.89 -9.55 7.56
C ALA A 105 8.72 -10.59 6.80
N GLU A 106 8.16 -11.76 6.68
CA GLU A 106 8.65 -12.75 5.73
C GLU A 106 8.53 -12.19 4.30
N TYR A 107 9.58 -12.36 3.51
CA TYR A 107 9.60 -11.90 2.13
C TYR A 107 8.73 -12.78 1.25
N PRO A 108 8.10 -12.24 0.19
CA PRO A 108 7.38 -13.06 -0.78
C PRO A 108 8.31 -14.12 -1.37
N SER A 109 7.79 -15.33 -1.61
CA SER A 109 8.53 -16.31 -2.40
C SER A 109 8.70 -15.82 -3.85
N GLU A 110 9.68 -16.34 -4.58
CA GLU A 110 9.86 -16.09 -6.02
C GLU A 110 10.17 -14.63 -6.42
N TRP A 111 10.55 -13.75 -5.49
CA TRP A 111 10.97 -12.41 -5.87
C TRP A 111 12.28 -12.44 -6.67
N LYS A 112 12.39 -11.60 -7.69
CA LYS A 112 13.53 -11.56 -8.63
C LYS A 112 14.55 -10.48 -8.28
N ARG A 113 14.07 -9.34 -7.82
CA ARG A 113 14.88 -8.16 -7.47
C ARG A 113 14.18 -7.35 -6.39
N MET A 114 14.96 -6.63 -5.61
CA MET A 114 14.47 -5.69 -4.60
C MET A 114 14.82 -4.27 -5.03
N LEU A 115 13.82 -3.39 -4.94
CA LEU A 115 14.01 -1.95 -4.91
C LEU A 115 13.90 -1.47 -3.47
N VAL A 116 14.46 -0.31 -3.20
CA VAL A 116 14.42 0.33 -1.88
C VAL A 116 13.60 1.62 -1.97
N PHE A 117 12.45 1.66 -1.31
CA PHE A 117 11.71 2.89 -1.11
C PHE A 117 12.31 3.66 0.07
N GLY A 118 13.01 4.75 -0.23
CA GLY A 118 13.55 5.68 0.76
C GLY A 118 12.50 6.67 1.22
N LYS A 119 12.20 6.65 2.52
CA LYS A 119 11.32 7.62 3.18
C LYS A 119 12.10 8.87 3.60
N PRO A 120 11.43 9.99 3.96
CA PRO A 120 12.10 11.14 4.54
C PRO A 120 12.97 10.78 5.74
N LEU A 121 14.09 11.49 5.93
CA LEU A 121 15.13 11.18 6.93
C LEU A 121 14.60 11.05 8.36
N ASN A 122 13.55 11.77 8.71
CA ASN A 122 12.92 11.74 10.03
C ASN A 122 11.79 10.73 10.17
N SER A 123 11.59 9.87 9.18
CA SER A 123 10.58 8.80 9.24
C SER A 123 11.06 7.66 10.13
N GLY A 124 10.10 6.92 10.72
CA GLY A 124 10.42 5.73 11.49
C GLY A 124 11.04 5.98 12.87
N LEU A 125 10.89 7.18 13.42
CA LEU A 125 11.35 7.56 14.77
C LEU A 125 10.70 6.73 15.88
N ILE A 126 9.44 6.31 15.68
CA ILE A 126 8.67 5.65 16.72
C ILE A 126 8.95 4.16 16.72
N GLY A 127 9.22 3.64 17.92
CA GLY A 127 9.42 2.21 18.15
C GLY A 127 10.83 1.70 17.88
N THR A 128 11.75 2.56 17.49
CA THR A 128 13.17 2.18 17.38
C THR A 128 13.92 2.48 18.67
N ARG A 129 14.73 1.54 19.12
CA ARG A 129 15.64 1.69 20.29
C ARG A 129 17.12 1.63 19.88
N ASN A 130 17.39 1.75 18.59
CA ASN A 130 18.73 1.76 18.03
C ASN A 130 18.99 3.13 17.38
N PRO A 131 20.25 3.48 17.05
CA PRO A 131 20.61 4.78 16.50
C PRO A 131 20.14 4.99 15.04
N TRP A 132 19.56 3.99 14.40
CA TRP A 132 19.15 4.04 13.00
C TRP A 132 17.64 4.10 12.86
N PHE A 133 17.15 4.97 11.98
CA PHE A 133 15.73 5.07 11.67
C PHE A 133 15.27 3.95 10.72
N ASN A 134 14.03 3.53 10.86
CA ASN A 134 13.36 2.65 9.90
C ASN A 134 12.76 3.48 8.76
N ASN A 135 13.60 4.19 8.02
CA ASN A 135 13.20 5.14 7.00
C ASN A 135 13.24 4.58 5.58
N TRP A 136 13.12 3.30 5.43
CA TRP A 136 12.99 2.65 4.13
C TRP A 136 12.08 1.42 4.20
N GLU A 137 11.55 1.03 3.04
CA GLU A 137 10.77 -0.20 2.84
C GLU A 137 11.26 -0.92 1.59
N PRO A 138 11.25 -2.26 1.56
CA PRO A 138 11.52 -3.02 0.35
C PRO A 138 10.32 -2.96 -0.61
N ILE A 139 10.61 -2.96 -1.92
CA ILE A 139 9.65 -3.23 -2.97
C ILE A 139 10.18 -4.42 -3.75
N PHE A 140 9.44 -5.51 -3.80
CA PHE A 140 9.85 -6.74 -4.48
C PHE A 140 9.35 -6.75 -5.92
N LEU A 141 10.27 -6.96 -6.87
CA LEU A 141 9.92 -7.28 -8.25
C LEU A 141 9.59 -8.77 -8.33
N MET A 142 8.40 -9.05 -8.83
CA MET A 142 7.85 -10.38 -9.03
C MET A 142 7.66 -10.68 -10.52
N GLY A 143 7.59 -11.96 -10.84
CA GLY A 143 7.20 -12.41 -12.18
C GLY A 143 8.22 -12.13 -13.30
N ASN A 144 7.76 -12.22 -14.53
CA ASN A 144 8.59 -12.10 -15.73
C ASN A 144 8.42 -10.71 -16.33
N TRP A 145 9.47 -9.92 -16.28
CA TRP A 145 9.54 -8.61 -16.89
C TRP A 145 10.14 -8.72 -18.29
N PRO A 146 9.73 -7.86 -19.23
CA PRO A 146 10.38 -7.78 -20.53
C PRO A 146 11.86 -7.43 -20.39
N ASP A 147 12.70 -8.01 -21.26
CA ASP A 147 14.12 -7.69 -21.31
C ASP A 147 14.30 -6.22 -21.71
N GLN A 148 14.91 -5.46 -20.82
CA GLN A 148 15.17 -4.04 -21.01
C GLN A 148 16.53 -3.67 -20.43
N THR A 149 17.20 -2.72 -21.08
CA THR A 149 18.38 -2.07 -20.48
C THR A 149 17.95 -1.26 -19.26
N PRO A 150 18.55 -1.45 -18.09
CA PRO A 150 18.22 -0.69 -16.90
C PRO A 150 18.44 0.82 -17.12
N THR A 151 17.40 1.62 -16.94
CA THR A 151 17.44 3.08 -17.06
C THR A 151 17.03 3.78 -15.77
N ARG A 152 16.56 3.02 -14.77
CA ARG A 152 16.04 3.54 -13.50
C ARG A 152 16.89 3.08 -12.33
N SER A 153 16.94 3.90 -11.30
CA SER A 153 17.56 3.54 -10.02
C SER A 153 16.75 2.46 -9.31
N ALA A 154 17.43 1.54 -8.61
CA ALA A 154 16.77 0.64 -7.67
C ALA A 154 16.41 1.32 -6.34
N ILE A 155 16.80 2.57 -6.14
CA ILE A 155 16.44 3.39 -4.98
C ILE A 155 15.41 4.40 -5.45
N VAL A 156 14.18 4.23 -5.00
CA VAL A 156 13.05 5.14 -5.23
C VAL A 156 12.89 6.00 -4.00
N GLN A 157 13.04 7.30 -4.14
CA GLN A 157 13.02 8.22 -3.00
C GLN A 157 11.92 9.27 -3.17
N THR A 158 11.04 9.38 -2.17
CA THR A 158 10.05 10.46 -2.18
C THR A 158 10.73 11.82 -2.03
N ARG A 159 10.30 12.78 -2.84
CA ARG A 159 10.69 14.19 -2.76
C ARG A 159 9.80 14.97 -1.78
N ASN A 160 8.74 14.33 -1.28
CA ASN A 160 7.76 15.00 -0.44
C ASN A 160 8.12 14.85 1.04
N PRO A 161 8.56 15.93 1.73
CA PRO A 161 8.91 15.89 3.15
C PRO A 161 7.70 15.58 4.05
N SER A 162 6.48 15.75 3.56
CA SER A 162 5.24 15.43 4.28
C SER A 162 4.82 13.96 4.16
N ALA A 163 5.55 13.14 3.41
CA ALA A 163 5.30 11.71 3.26
C ALA A 163 5.72 10.90 4.50
N SER A 164 6.32 11.51 5.51
CA SER A 164 6.44 10.90 6.83
C SER A 164 5.04 10.80 7.43
N GLY A 165 4.57 9.59 7.72
CA GLY A 165 3.20 9.28 8.16
C GLY A 165 2.68 10.02 9.40
N TYR A 166 3.40 11.02 9.88
CA TYR A 166 3.07 11.80 11.06
C TYR A 166 2.43 13.15 10.79
N SER A 167 2.58 13.75 9.61
CA SER A 167 2.21 15.16 9.48
C SER A 167 1.49 15.62 8.21
N GLY A 168 1.33 14.81 7.18
CA GLY A 168 0.83 15.37 5.95
C GLY A 168 -0.15 14.50 5.16
N TYR A 169 0.24 13.31 4.76
CA TYR A 169 -0.61 12.46 3.91
C TYR A 169 -1.74 11.80 4.69
N ALA A 170 -1.47 11.29 5.90
CA ALA A 170 -2.50 10.66 6.72
C ALA A 170 -3.63 11.61 7.10
N THR A 171 -3.33 12.89 7.29
CA THR A 171 -4.35 13.91 7.58
C THR A 171 -5.17 14.29 6.35
N LYS A 172 -4.59 14.19 5.15
CA LYS A 172 -5.26 14.52 3.89
C LYS A 172 -6.08 13.36 3.31
N THR A 173 -5.58 12.13 3.45
CA THR A 173 -6.20 10.94 2.87
C THR A 173 -7.02 10.14 3.87
N GLY A 174 -6.84 10.38 5.18
CA GLY A 174 -7.44 9.58 6.24
C GLY A 174 -6.79 8.22 6.45
N HIS A 175 -5.84 7.83 5.60
CA HIS A 175 -5.13 6.55 5.70
C HIS A 175 -3.69 6.76 6.19
N PRO A 176 -3.26 6.10 7.28
CA PRO A 176 -1.96 6.35 7.91
C PRO A 176 -0.75 5.90 7.10
N HIS A 177 -0.94 5.00 6.14
CA HIS A 177 0.13 4.38 5.34
C HIS A 177 0.00 4.63 3.84
N THR A 178 -0.64 5.74 3.44
CA THR A 178 -0.74 6.12 2.02
C THR A 178 0.65 6.24 1.40
N LYS A 179 0.88 5.55 0.30
CA LYS A 179 2.12 5.68 -0.45
C LYS A 179 2.17 7.05 -1.16
N PRO A 180 3.34 7.72 -1.19
CA PRO A 180 3.48 9.00 -1.88
C PRO A 180 3.23 8.86 -3.39
N LEU A 181 2.55 9.84 -3.97
CA LEU A 181 2.20 9.81 -5.39
C LEU A 181 3.45 9.80 -6.29
N ASP A 182 4.46 10.61 -5.95
CA ASP A 182 5.73 10.68 -6.68
C ASP A 182 6.49 9.35 -6.70
N VAL A 183 6.32 8.51 -5.68
CA VAL A 183 6.85 7.15 -5.65
C VAL A 183 6.05 6.24 -6.58
N MET A 184 4.72 6.35 -6.57
CA MET A 184 3.85 5.55 -7.44
C MET A 184 4.01 5.89 -8.92
N GLU A 185 4.31 7.16 -9.25
CA GLU A 185 4.59 7.61 -10.61
C GLU A 185 5.96 7.15 -11.14
N GLU A 186 6.90 6.86 -10.26
CA GLU A 186 8.24 6.38 -10.62
C GLU A 186 8.28 4.87 -10.88
N LEU A 187 7.36 4.12 -10.30
CA LEU A 187 7.28 2.67 -10.44
C LEU A 187 6.62 2.25 -11.74
#